data_2522dea1c5d48541855b441288bd98ed
#
_entry.id   2522dea1c5d48541855b441288bd98ed
#
_cell.length_a   1.000
_cell.length_b   1.000
_cell.length_c   1.000
_cell.angle_alpha   90.00
_cell.angle_beta   90.00
_cell.angle_gamma   90.00
#
_symmetry.space_group_name_H-M   'P 1'
#
loop_
_entity.id
_entity.type
_entity.pdbx_description
1 polymer ?
#
loop_
_entity_poly.entity_id
_entity_poly.type
_entity_poly.pdbx_seq_one_letter_code
_entity_poly.pdbx_strand_id
1 'polypeptide(L)'
;MIHARKDYDRFQDPAGLIPEDEPVFLLRGQDIVAPVVVAVWADLAEAEGANQTIIGHAREHAELMRKWQKEHGSKIPDMPS
;
A
#
# COMPACT_ATOMS: atom_id res chain seq x y z
N MET A 1 -9.40 -11.66 6.13
CA MET A 1 -8.99 -10.24 6.04
C MET A 1 -10.19 -9.37 5.69
N ILE A 2 -10.22 -8.17 6.21
CA ILE A 2 -11.31 -7.22 6.01
C ILE A 2 -10.74 -6.01 5.28
N HIS A 3 -11.18 -5.78 4.05
CA HIS A 3 -10.73 -4.64 3.24
C HIS A 3 -11.55 -3.38 3.53
N ALA A 4 -10.93 -2.22 3.45
CA ALA A 4 -11.62 -0.94 3.58
C ALA A 4 -12.66 -0.72 2.47
N ARG A 5 -12.46 -1.35 1.31
CA ARG A 5 -13.37 -1.31 0.16
C ARG A 5 -13.63 -2.71 -0.35
N LYS A 6 -14.88 -3.01 -0.69
CA LYS A 6 -15.27 -4.34 -1.18
C LYS A 6 -14.64 -4.70 -2.51
N ASP A 7 -14.35 -3.72 -3.36
CA ASP A 7 -13.73 -3.95 -4.65
C ASP A 7 -12.26 -4.38 -4.53
N TYR A 8 -11.70 -4.36 -3.32
CA TYR A 8 -10.33 -4.83 -3.06
C TYR A 8 -10.27 -6.28 -2.55
N ASP A 9 -11.38 -7.01 -2.58
CA ASP A 9 -11.46 -8.41 -2.12
C ASP A 9 -10.57 -9.37 -2.93
N ARG A 10 -9.97 -8.90 -4.01
CA ARG A 10 -9.08 -9.70 -4.85
C ARG A 10 -7.66 -9.81 -4.31
N PHE A 11 -7.36 -9.16 -3.21
CA PHE A 11 -6.05 -9.27 -2.59
C PHE A 11 -5.75 -10.73 -2.28
N GLN A 12 -4.56 -11.19 -2.65
CA GLN A 12 -4.17 -12.58 -2.50
C GLN A 12 -3.36 -12.79 -1.23
N ASP A 13 -3.73 -13.81 -0.48
CA ASP A 13 -3.00 -14.29 0.68
C ASP A 13 -2.81 -15.81 0.55
N PRO A 14 -1.96 -16.26 -0.39
CA PRO A 14 -1.82 -17.68 -0.70
C PRO A 14 -1.30 -18.51 0.46
N ALA A 15 -0.57 -17.92 1.40
CA ALA A 15 -0.09 -18.62 2.59
C ALA A 15 -1.12 -18.67 3.72
N GLY A 16 -2.25 -17.97 3.57
CA GLY A 16 -3.30 -17.95 4.59
C GLY A 16 -2.86 -17.37 5.91
N LEU A 17 -1.98 -16.37 5.89
CA LEU A 17 -1.39 -15.80 7.10
C LEU A 17 -2.23 -14.70 7.73
N ILE A 18 -3.21 -14.17 7.00
CA ILE A 18 -4.04 -13.07 7.47
C ILE A 18 -5.38 -13.61 7.94
N PRO A 19 -5.71 -13.53 9.24
CA PRO A 19 -7.00 -13.97 9.75
C PRO A 19 -8.18 -13.28 9.07
N GLU A 20 -9.33 -13.93 9.04
CA GLU A 20 -10.53 -13.41 8.38
C GLU A 20 -11.02 -12.10 9.00
N ASP A 21 -10.83 -11.92 10.31
CA ASP A 21 -11.27 -10.74 11.05
C ASP A 21 -10.23 -9.63 11.12
N GLU A 22 -9.05 -9.82 10.52
CA GLU A 22 -8.01 -8.79 10.51
C GLU A 22 -8.28 -7.76 9.43
N PRO A 23 -8.45 -6.47 9.81
CA PRO A 23 -8.60 -5.41 8.81
C PRO A 23 -7.31 -5.16 8.04
N VAL A 24 -7.41 -4.96 6.74
CA VAL A 24 -6.29 -4.62 5.86
C VAL A 24 -6.65 -3.40 5.02
N PHE A 25 -5.64 -2.73 4.49
CA PHE A 25 -5.84 -1.56 3.65
C PHE A 25 -4.91 -1.63 2.44
N LEU A 26 -5.49 -1.64 1.24
CA LEU A 26 -4.75 -1.64 -0.03
C LEU A 26 -4.60 -0.19 -0.54
N LEU A 27 -3.37 0.18 -0.88
CA LEU A 27 -3.07 1.46 -1.52
C LEU A 27 -2.68 1.22 -2.97
N ARG A 28 -3.34 1.92 -3.89
CA ARG A 28 -3.05 1.81 -5.32
C ARG A 28 -2.05 2.86 -5.76
N GLY A 29 -1.18 2.49 -6.71
CA GLY A 29 -0.18 3.40 -7.26
C GLY A 29 -0.78 4.66 -7.91
N GLN A 30 -2.02 4.60 -8.40
CA GLN A 30 -2.69 5.76 -9.00
C GLN A 30 -3.14 6.81 -7.97
N ASP A 31 -3.27 6.42 -6.70
CA ASP A 31 -3.74 7.36 -5.66
C ASP A 31 -2.64 8.36 -5.36
N ILE A 32 -2.97 9.65 -5.51
CA ILE A 32 -1.99 10.73 -5.38
C ILE A 32 -1.31 10.72 -4.00
N VAL A 33 -2.02 10.22 -2.98
CA VAL A 33 -1.47 10.17 -1.60
C VAL A 33 -0.64 8.91 -1.33
N ALA A 34 -0.76 7.87 -2.16
CA ALA A 34 -0.16 6.57 -1.86
C ALA A 34 1.37 6.59 -1.73
N PRO A 35 2.15 7.23 -2.62
CA PRO A 35 3.61 7.24 -2.46
C PRO A 35 4.07 7.87 -1.17
N VAL A 36 3.42 8.97 -0.76
CA VAL A 36 3.74 9.66 0.49
C VAL A 36 3.41 8.77 1.69
N VAL A 37 2.24 8.14 1.69
CA VAL A 37 1.80 7.26 2.78
C VAL A 37 2.76 6.08 2.93
N VAL A 38 3.17 5.45 1.83
CA VAL A 38 4.10 4.31 1.86
C VAL A 38 5.47 4.76 2.41
N ALA A 39 5.96 5.93 1.99
CA ALA A 39 7.23 6.48 2.49
C ALA A 39 7.16 6.77 4.00
N VAL A 40 6.07 7.36 4.47
CA VAL A 40 5.85 7.63 5.90
C VAL A 40 5.73 6.31 6.68
N TRP A 41 5.03 5.33 6.13
CA TRP A 41 4.95 4.00 6.74
C TRP A 41 6.35 3.42 6.96
N ALA A 42 7.22 3.53 5.95
CA ALA A 42 8.59 3.03 6.06
C ALA A 42 9.37 3.72 7.18
N ASP A 43 9.23 5.04 7.31
CA ASP A 43 9.90 5.82 8.36
C ASP A 43 9.40 5.42 9.75
N LEU A 44 8.09 5.26 9.90
CA LEU A 44 7.48 4.83 11.16
C LEU A 44 7.87 3.39 11.52
N ALA A 45 7.88 2.49 10.53
CA ALA A 45 8.28 1.12 10.72
C ALA A 45 9.75 1.03 11.17
N GLU A 46 10.62 1.84 10.58
CA GLU A 46 12.02 1.91 10.97
C GLU A 46 12.17 2.36 12.42
N ALA A 47 11.40 3.36 12.83
CA ALA A 47 11.40 3.86 14.20
C ALA A 47 10.97 2.78 15.20
N GLU A 48 10.10 1.85 14.79
CA GLU A 48 9.66 0.73 15.63
C GLU A 48 10.58 -0.50 15.54
N GLY A 49 11.68 -0.41 14.79
CA GLY A 49 12.65 -1.48 14.69
C GLY A 49 12.33 -2.57 13.68
N ALA A 50 11.53 -2.27 12.66
CA ALA A 50 11.21 -3.23 11.62
C ALA A 50 12.44 -3.67 10.84
N ASN A 51 12.36 -4.83 10.19
CA ASN A 51 13.44 -5.39 9.39
C ASN A 51 13.81 -4.43 8.24
N GLN A 52 15.11 -4.18 8.06
CA GLN A 52 15.62 -3.23 7.05
C GLN A 52 15.25 -3.63 5.62
N THR A 53 15.10 -4.92 5.35
CA THR A 53 14.71 -5.41 4.02
C THR A 53 13.30 -4.94 3.65
N ILE A 54 12.32 -5.08 4.57
CA ILE A 54 10.95 -4.63 4.29
C ILE A 54 10.86 -3.12 4.18
N ILE A 55 11.65 -2.39 4.97
CA ILE A 55 11.73 -0.93 4.88
C ILE A 55 12.26 -0.50 3.51
N GLY A 56 13.32 -1.14 3.04
CA GLY A 56 13.90 -0.89 1.72
C GLY A 56 12.90 -1.16 0.61
N HIS A 57 12.19 -2.29 0.68
CA HIS A 57 11.14 -2.64 -0.29
C HIS A 57 10.03 -1.60 -0.31
N ALA A 58 9.60 -1.11 0.83
CA ALA A 58 8.56 -0.09 0.91
C ALA A 58 9.01 1.22 0.26
N ARG A 59 10.24 1.66 0.53
CA ARG A 59 10.79 2.87 -0.06
C ARG A 59 10.93 2.78 -1.58
N GLU A 60 11.42 1.64 -2.08
CA GLU A 60 11.48 1.36 -3.52
C GLU A 60 10.09 1.36 -4.13
N HIS A 61 9.11 0.79 -3.43
CA HIS A 61 7.73 0.72 -3.91
C HIS A 61 7.11 2.12 -3.99
N ALA A 62 7.39 2.99 -3.04
CA ALA A 62 6.95 4.39 -3.10
C ALA A 62 7.50 5.09 -4.36
N GLU A 63 8.77 4.83 -4.71
CA GLU A 63 9.36 5.38 -5.94
C GLU A 63 8.73 4.79 -7.21
N LEU A 64 8.41 3.49 -7.20
CA LEU A 64 7.68 2.86 -8.31
C LEU A 64 6.30 3.50 -8.49
N MET A 65 5.60 3.81 -7.40
CA MET A 65 4.32 4.49 -7.45
C MET A 65 4.45 5.89 -8.06
N ARG A 66 5.48 6.66 -7.65
CA ARG A 66 5.75 8.00 -8.21
C ARG A 66 6.04 7.92 -9.70
N LYS A 67 6.85 6.96 -10.12
CA LYS A 67 7.19 6.75 -11.53
C LYS A 67 5.95 6.40 -12.34
N TRP A 68 5.12 5.50 -11.81
CA TRP A 68 3.87 5.10 -12.47
C TRP A 68 2.94 6.30 -12.66
N GLN A 69 2.79 7.15 -11.63
CA GLN A 69 1.97 8.36 -11.70
C GLN A 69 2.51 9.35 -12.72
N LYS A 70 3.82 9.45 -12.84
CA LYS A 70 4.45 10.33 -13.82
C LYS A 70 4.15 9.91 -15.26
N GLU A 71 4.05 8.60 -15.49
CA GLU A 71 3.79 8.02 -16.81
C GLU A 71 2.30 7.95 -17.13
N HIS A 72 1.43 7.73 -16.15
CA HIS A 72 -0.01 7.43 -16.35
C HIS A 72 -0.94 8.46 -15.73
N GLY A 73 -0.42 9.36 -14.90
CA GLY A 73 -1.24 10.29 -14.13
C GLY A 73 -1.61 9.73 -12.76
N SER A 74 -2.19 10.58 -11.96
CA SER A 74 -2.65 10.24 -10.61
C SER A 74 -4.06 10.79 -10.41
N LYS A 75 -4.74 10.30 -9.37
CA LYS A 75 -6.07 10.81 -9.04
C LYS A 75 -6.27 10.84 -7.53
N ILE A 76 -7.21 11.67 -7.11
CA ILE A 76 -7.67 11.67 -5.72
C ILE A 76 -8.44 10.37 -5.49
N PRO A 77 -8.18 9.66 -4.38
CA PRO A 77 -8.92 8.44 -4.08
C PRO A 77 -10.44 8.69 -4.05
N ASP A 78 -11.19 7.78 -4.65
CA ASP A 78 -12.65 7.88 -4.74
C ASP A 78 -13.28 6.49 -4.61
N MET A 79 -14.60 6.47 -4.56
CA MET A 79 -15.36 5.22 -4.58
C MET A 79 -15.57 4.76 -6.02
N PRO A 80 -15.66 3.45 -6.26
CA PRO A 80 -16.01 2.93 -7.57
C PRO A 80 -17.42 3.39 -7.95
N SER A 81 -17.57 3.79 -9.21
CA SER A 81 -18.88 4.22 -9.73
C SER A 81 -19.77 3.02 -10.03
#